data_5fdcef4473220e8ad308a07f4bdfc1fb
#
_entry.id   5fdcef4473220e8ad308a07f4bdfc1fb
#
_cell.length_a   1.000
_cell.length_b   1.000
_cell.length_c   1.000
_cell.angle_alpha   90.00
_cell.angle_beta   90.00
_cell.angle_gamma   90.00
#
_symmetry.space_group_name_H-M   'P 1'
#
loop_
_entity.id
_entity.type
_entity.pdbx_description
1 polymer ?
#
loop_
_entity_poly.entity_id
_entity_poly.type
_entity_poly.pdbx_seq_one_letter_code
_entity_poly.pdbx_strand_id
1 'polypeptide(L)'
;LNADLQTTAYNSLGDRRGAVVALDPSTGKILAMVSKPDFDPNTISQNWDTLVNDENNSSLLNRATMGQYPPGSTFKVVTALDYFRTKRSFNGFSFDCQGSITKEDHTIQCYNGKVHGTEDFYTAFANSCNCAFAEIGTELGGASLLKTSEDLLFNQKLPLTSYRKSSFTLNGSSGIPLIMQTAIGQGNTLVSPMHMALITSAIANDGVLMKPYLIDKVTNAGGDTVSTTEPANYKRLMTSNEAALLGKLMEGVVQNGTATALNGRGYTVAGKTGSAEYDENGSSHSWFIGYSNVDDPDLVVAIIVEGGGTGSEAAVPIAADLFDAYYFD
;
A
#
# COMPACT_ATOMS: atom_id res chain seq x y z
N LEU A 1 16.98 10.92 4.28
CA LEU A 1 16.47 9.91 5.20
C LEU A 1 16.51 10.43 6.64
N ASN A 2 15.59 9.94 7.46
CA ASN A 2 15.63 10.04 8.92
C ASN A 2 16.35 8.77 9.43
N ALA A 3 17.45 8.94 10.19
CA ALA A 3 18.29 7.81 10.60
C ALA A 3 17.57 6.88 11.58
N ASP A 4 16.78 7.44 12.48
CA ASP A 4 16.06 6.68 13.51
C ASP A 4 14.94 5.85 12.86
N LEU A 5 14.12 6.45 12.00
CA LEU A 5 13.12 5.73 11.23
C LEU A 5 13.72 4.65 10.31
N GLN A 6 14.86 4.94 9.66
CA GLN A 6 15.54 3.95 8.80
C GLN A 6 16.01 2.76 9.63
N THR A 7 16.59 3.02 10.81
CA THR A 7 17.09 2.00 11.73
C THR A 7 15.92 1.19 12.32
N THR A 8 14.86 1.86 12.75
CA THR A 8 13.64 1.21 13.26
C THR A 8 13.02 0.32 12.19
N ALA A 9 12.84 0.83 10.97
CA ALA A 9 12.30 0.05 9.84
C ALA A 9 13.15 -1.20 9.56
N TYR A 10 14.48 -1.05 9.59
CA TYR A 10 15.41 -2.15 9.36
C TYR A 10 15.33 -3.22 10.46
N ASN A 11 15.31 -2.79 11.72
CA ASN A 11 15.25 -3.68 12.88
C ASN A 11 13.88 -4.37 13.01
N SER A 12 12.78 -3.63 12.81
CA SER A 12 11.43 -4.17 12.91
C SER A 12 11.12 -5.18 11.81
N LEU A 13 11.70 -5.01 10.61
CA LEU A 13 11.60 -6.03 9.57
C LEU A 13 12.37 -7.32 9.96
N GLY A 14 13.45 -7.20 10.77
CA GLY A 14 14.25 -8.34 11.26
C GLY A 14 14.85 -9.13 10.11
N ASP A 15 14.81 -10.46 10.19
CA ASP A 15 15.29 -11.37 9.15
C ASP A 15 14.25 -11.69 8.07
N ARG A 16 13.07 -11.05 8.15
CA ARG A 16 11.98 -11.26 7.18
C ARG A 16 12.31 -10.59 5.86
N ARG A 17 11.92 -11.27 4.77
CA ARG A 17 12.00 -10.69 3.41
C ARG A 17 10.88 -9.69 3.24
N GLY A 18 11.19 -8.54 2.65
CA GLY A 18 10.19 -7.52 2.44
C GLY A 18 10.76 -6.13 2.23
N ALA A 19 9.90 -5.12 2.34
CA ALA A 19 10.28 -3.73 2.22
C ALA A 19 9.43 -2.83 3.11
N VAL A 20 10.04 -1.72 3.53
CA VAL A 20 9.41 -0.62 4.26
C VAL A 20 9.71 0.68 3.52
N VAL A 21 8.69 1.48 3.29
CA VAL A 21 8.81 2.83 2.74
C VAL A 21 8.11 3.79 3.70
N ALA A 22 8.78 4.88 4.07
CA ALA A 22 8.22 5.96 4.87
C ALA A 22 8.42 7.31 4.14
N LEU A 23 7.36 8.11 4.05
CA LEU A 23 7.33 9.39 3.34
C LEU A 23 6.71 10.49 4.21
N ASP A 24 7.17 11.72 4.03
CA ASP A 24 6.45 12.93 4.42
C ASP A 24 5.48 13.30 3.28
N PRO A 25 4.16 13.25 3.49
CA PRO A 25 3.18 13.48 2.43
C PRO A 25 3.14 14.94 1.96
N SER A 26 3.51 15.89 2.81
CA SER A 26 3.45 17.33 2.52
C SER A 26 4.61 17.80 1.65
N THR A 27 5.76 17.13 1.72
CA THR A 27 6.98 17.51 0.99
C THR A 27 7.40 16.51 -0.07
N GLY A 28 7.03 15.24 0.09
CA GLY A 28 7.53 14.14 -0.74
C GLY A 28 8.90 13.61 -0.28
N LYS A 29 9.42 14.04 0.87
CA LYS A 29 10.67 13.50 1.43
C LYS A 29 10.53 12.00 1.69
N ILE A 30 11.49 11.21 1.20
CA ILE A 30 11.62 9.81 1.60
C ILE A 30 12.34 9.81 2.95
N LEU A 31 11.63 9.42 4.01
CA LEU A 31 12.14 9.39 5.38
C LEU A 31 12.85 8.07 5.69
N ALA A 32 12.29 6.95 5.22
CA ALA A 32 12.94 5.63 5.28
C ALA A 32 12.63 4.81 4.04
N MET A 33 13.59 3.98 3.61
CA MET A 33 13.43 3.02 2.53
C MET A 33 14.31 1.80 2.78
N VAL A 34 13.68 0.70 3.18
CA VAL A 34 14.34 -0.58 3.52
C VAL A 34 13.91 -1.66 2.54
N SER A 35 14.86 -2.47 2.13
CA SER A 35 14.66 -3.68 1.32
C SER A 35 15.47 -4.80 1.93
N LYS A 36 14.85 -5.93 2.26
CA LYS A 36 15.52 -7.12 2.80
C LYS A 36 15.13 -8.39 2.04
N PRO A 37 16.05 -9.36 1.92
CA PRO A 37 17.45 -9.32 2.33
C PRO A 37 18.22 -8.23 1.59
N ASP A 38 19.26 -7.71 2.23
CA ASP A 38 20.18 -6.73 1.69
C ASP A 38 21.60 -7.29 1.55
N PHE A 39 22.54 -6.45 1.21
CA PHE A 39 23.96 -6.81 1.08
C PHE A 39 24.84 -5.72 1.68
N ASP A 40 26.04 -6.09 2.13
CA ASP A 40 27.05 -5.13 2.58
C ASP A 40 27.73 -4.48 1.36
N PRO A 41 27.54 -3.16 1.13
CA PRO A 41 28.17 -2.48 0.01
C PRO A 41 29.70 -2.44 0.10
N ASN A 42 30.28 -2.61 1.29
CA ASN A 42 31.73 -2.62 1.46
C ASN A 42 32.37 -3.90 0.95
N THR A 43 31.62 -4.99 0.87
CA THR A 43 32.09 -6.32 0.42
C THR A 43 31.54 -6.74 -0.94
N ILE A 44 30.78 -5.87 -1.61
CA ILE A 44 30.05 -6.19 -2.85
C ILE A 44 30.99 -6.70 -3.96
N SER A 45 32.18 -6.11 -4.11
CA SER A 45 33.14 -6.55 -5.13
C SER A 45 33.71 -7.95 -4.89
N GLN A 46 33.75 -8.39 -3.63
CA GLN A 46 34.25 -9.72 -3.24
C GLN A 46 33.13 -10.79 -3.35
N ASN A 47 31.87 -10.38 -3.18
CA ASN A 47 30.71 -11.27 -3.12
C ASN A 47 29.83 -11.18 -4.37
N TRP A 48 30.28 -10.48 -5.41
CA TRP A 48 29.45 -10.16 -6.60
C TRP A 48 28.85 -11.40 -7.25
N ASP A 49 29.66 -12.42 -7.52
CA ASP A 49 29.20 -13.66 -8.17
C ASP A 49 28.18 -14.41 -7.31
N THR A 50 28.34 -14.40 -5.99
CA THR A 50 27.38 -14.97 -5.04
C THR A 50 26.08 -14.19 -5.04
N LEU A 51 26.15 -12.85 -4.99
CA LEU A 51 24.96 -12.00 -4.95
C LEU A 51 24.13 -12.05 -6.24
N VAL A 52 24.81 -12.09 -7.40
CA VAL A 52 24.13 -12.14 -8.71
C VAL A 52 23.45 -13.49 -8.95
N ASN A 53 24.03 -14.57 -8.45
CA ASN A 53 23.50 -15.93 -8.62
C ASN A 53 22.59 -16.40 -7.47
N ASP A 54 22.36 -15.54 -6.45
CA ASP A 54 21.45 -15.87 -5.34
C ASP A 54 20.00 -15.64 -5.74
N GLU A 55 19.43 -16.60 -6.45
CA GLU A 55 18.01 -16.57 -6.84
C GLU A 55 17.07 -16.70 -5.64
N ASN A 56 17.51 -17.31 -4.54
CA ASN A 56 16.69 -17.55 -3.37
C ASN A 56 16.41 -16.25 -2.58
N ASN A 57 17.42 -15.42 -2.38
CA ASN A 57 17.30 -14.19 -1.58
C ASN A 57 17.09 -12.95 -2.44
N SER A 58 17.69 -12.93 -3.66
CA SER A 58 17.62 -11.76 -4.55
C SER A 58 17.99 -10.46 -3.81
N SER A 59 19.13 -10.47 -3.08
CA SER A 59 19.55 -9.36 -2.21
C SER A 59 19.86 -8.08 -2.98
N LEU A 60 20.20 -8.17 -4.27
CA LEU A 60 20.40 -7.00 -5.15
C LEU A 60 19.08 -6.35 -5.59
N LEU A 61 17.95 -7.00 -5.39
CA LEU A 61 16.65 -6.44 -5.73
C LEU A 61 16.23 -5.39 -4.69
N ASN A 62 16.10 -4.13 -5.08
CA ASN A 62 15.44 -3.16 -4.24
C ASN A 62 13.92 -3.42 -4.23
N ARG A 63 13.44 -4.17 -3.24
CA ARG A 63 12.03 -4.56 -3.10
C ARG A 63 11.10 -3.37 -2.95
N ALA A 64 11.58 -2.27 -2.39
CA ALA A 64 10.76 -1.07 -2.20
C ALA A 64 10.31 -0.45 -3.52
N THR A 65 11.19 -0.41 -4.54
CA THR A 65 10.92 0.26 -5.82
C THR A 65 10.81 -0.67 -7.01
N MET A 66 11.46 -1.84 -6.95
CA MET A 66 11.55 -2.81 -8.05
C MET A 66 10.74 -4.09 -7.79
N GLY A 67 10.38 -4.37 -6.53
CA GLY A 67 9.51 -5.49 -6.17
C GLY A 67 8.13 -5.35 -6.81
N GLN A 68 7.57 -6.47 -7.27
CA GLN A 68 6.26 -6.54 -7.91
C GLN A 68 5.41 -7.57 -7.18
N TYR A 69 4.41 -7.09 -6.45
CA TYR A 69 3.59 -7.93 -5.60
C TYR A 69 2.11 -7.72 -5.88
N PRO A 70 1.27 -8.74 -5.77
CA PRO A 70 -0.17 -8.52 -5.71
C PRO A 70 -0.48 -7.65 -4.48
N PRO A 71 -1.28 -6.58 -4.64
CA PRO A 71 -1.57 -5.65 -3.55
C PRO A 71 -2.47 -6.23 -2.45
N GLY A 72 -3.20 -7.30 -2.75
CA GLY A 72 -4.22 -7.84 -1.85
C GLY A 72 -5.23 -6.76 -1.46
N SER A 73 -5.78 -6.87 -0.27
CA SER A 73 -6.81 -5.95 0.21
C SER A 73 -6.41 -4.48 0.32
N THR A 74 -5.13 -4.11 0.14
CA THR A 74 -4.76 -2.68 0.03
C THR A 74 -5.30 -2.06 -1.26
N PHE A 75 -5.54 -2.86 -2.31
CA PHE A 75 -6.18 -2.41 -3.55
C PHE A 75 -7.63 -1.96 -3.37
N LYS A 76 -8.30 -2.39 -2.29
CA LYS A 76 -9.67 -1.94 -1.99
C LYS A 76 -9.79 -0.42 -1.82
N VAL A 77 -8.69 0.28 -1.55
CA VAL A 77 -8.62 1.74 -1.61
C VAL A 77 -8.90 2.25 -3.04
N VAL A 78 -8.35 1.59 -4.06
CA VAL A 78 -8.59 1.92 -5.48
C VAL A 78 -10.03 1.60 -5.87
N THR A 79 -10.52 0.43 -5.47
CA THR A 79 -11.91 -0.01 -5.74
C THR A 79 -12.92 0.91 -5.05
N ALA A 80 -12.64 1.37 -3.83
CA ALA A 80 -13.49 2.32 -3.11
C ALA A 80 -13.51 3.70 -3.78
N LEU A 81 -12.37 4.18 -4.27
CA LEU A 81 -12.29 5.42 -5.03
C LEU A 81 -13.14 5.35 -6.30
N ASP A 82 -13.02 4.25 -7.05
CA ASP A 82 -13.79 4.04 -8.28
C ASP A 82 -15.30 3.95 -8.00
N TYR A 83 -15.68 3.26 -6.93
CA TYR A 83 -17.07 3.21 -6.49
C TYR A 83 -17.62 4.62 -6.19
N PHE A 84 -16.87 5.41 -5.42
CA PHE A 84 -17.29 6.80 -5.13
C PHE A 84 -17.37 7.65 -6.41
N ARG A 85 -16.43 7.53 -7.31
CA ARG A 85 -16.46 8.24 -8.61
C ARG A 85 -17.68 7.90 -9.44
N THR A 86 -18.11 6.64 -9.39
CA THR A 86 -19.25 6.12 -10.15
C THR A 86 -20.58 6.46 -9.46
N LYS A 87 -20.71 6.21 -8.16
CA LYS A 87 -21.96 6.34 -7.40
C LYS A 87 -22.15 7.68 -6.69
N ARG A 88 -21.08 8.46 -6.53
CA ARG A 88 -21.03 9.77 -5.84
C ARG A 88 -21.33 9.71 -4.34
N SER A 89 -21.55 8.54 -3.77
CA SER A 89 -21.82 8.32 -2.34
C SER A 89 -21.52 6.87 -1.96
N PHE A 90 -21.12 6.65 -0.73
CA PHE A 90 -21.12 5.33 -0.09
C PHE A 90 -22.46 4.99 0.58
N ASN A 91 -23.32 6.01 0.78
CA ASN A 91 -24.61 5.81 1.41
C ASN A 91 -25.54 4.95 0.52
N GLY A 92 -26.32 4.10 1.17
CA GLY A 92 -27.24 3.19 0.48
C GLY A 92 -26.59 1.89 -0.02
N PHE A 93 -25.27 1.73 0.10
CA PHE A 93 -24.65 0.43 -0.09
C PHE A 93 -25.01 -0.49 1.07
N SER A 94 -25.44 -1.70 0.76
CA SER A 94 -25.66 -2.77 1.73
C SER A 94 -25.37 -4.11 1.08
N PHE A 95 -24.61 -4.94 1.77
CA PHE A 95 -24.27 -6.29 1.31
C PHE A 95 -24.39 -7.29 2.46
N ASP A 96 -25.08 -8.39 2.23
CA ASP A 96 -25.20 -9.48 3.20
C ASP A 96 -24.13 -10.55 2.91
N CYS A 97 -23.04 -10.52 3.69
CA CYS A 97 -21.90 -11.38 3.50
C CYS A 97 -22.08 -12.72 4.19
N GLN A 98 -22.23 -13.78 3.42
CA GLN A 98 -22.34 -15.17 3.89
C GLN A 98 -20.99 -15.92 3.90
N GLY A 99 -19.85 -15.19 3.82
CA GLY A 99 -18.51 -15.77 3.84
C GLY A 99 -17.95 -16.14 2.46
N SER A 100 -18.81 -16.29 1.47
CA SER A 100 -18.42 -16.52 0.07
C SER A 100 -19.44 -15.91 -0.89
N ILE A 101 -18.99 -15.62 -2.12
CA ILE A 101 -19.81 -15.19 -3.24
C ILE A 101 -19.37 -15.91 -4.51
N THR A 102 -20.32 -16.46 -5.28
CA THR A 102 -20.05 -17.15 -6.54
C THR A 102 -20.72 -16.44 -7.69
N LYS A 103 -19.99 -16.16 -8.76
CA LYS A 103 -20.50 -15.66 -10.04
C LYS A 103 -19.75 -16.36 -11.20
N GLU A 104 -20.47 -16.77 -12.22
CA GLU A 104 -19.91 -17.47 -13.40
C GLU A 104 -18.95 -18.61 -13.01
N ASP A 105 -19.39 -19.49 -12.10
CA ASP A 105 -18.63 -20.64 -11.59
C ASP A 105 -17.30 -20.29 -10.88
N HIS A 106 -17.09 -19.00 -10.56
CA HIS A 106 -15.95 -18.55 -9.77
C HIS A 106 -16.39 -18.08 -8.38
N THR A 107 -15.71 -18.58 -7.35
CA THR A 107 -16.02 -18.27 -5.94
C THR A 107 -14.92 -17.44 -5.32
N ILE A 108 -15.29 -16.30 -4.74
CA ILE A 108 -14.44 -15.52 -3.83
C ILE A 108 -14.91 -15.82 -2.38
N GLN A 109 -13.95 -16.03 -1.50
CA GLN A 109 -14.19 -16.22 -0.07
C GLN A 109 -13.61 -15.08 0.75
N CYS A 110 -14.27 -14.74 1.84
CA CYS A 110 -13.65 -13.97 2.91
C CYS A 110 -12.61 -14.83 3.63
N TYR A 111 -11.63 -14.16 4.30
CA TYR A 111 -10.56 -14.86 5.01
C TYR A 111 -11.14 -15.91 5.98
N ASN A 112 -10.67 -17.16 5.84
CA ASN A 112 -11.18 -18.33 6.58
C ASN A 112 -12.72 -18.53 6.49
N GLY A 113 -13.36 -18.08 5.41
CA GLY A 113 -14.80 -18.22 5.22
C GLY A 113 -15.63 -17.38 6.20
N LYS A 114 -15.05 -16.33 6.79
CA LYS A 114 -15.73 -15.49 7.80
C LYS A 114 -17.01 -14.87 7.25
N VAL A 115 -18.12 -15.13 7.91
CA VAL A 115 -19.42 -14.49 7.68
C VAL A 115 -19.44 -13.15 8.39
N HIS A 116 -19.65 -12.05 7.65
CA HIS A 116 -19.72 -10.71 8.22
C HIS A 116 -21.16 -10.25 8.47
N GLY A 117 -22.16 -10.93 7.86
CA GLY A 117 -23.55 -10.52 7.88
C GLY A 117 -23.81 -9.27 7.04
N THR A 118 -24.82 -8.50 7.42
CA THR A 118 -25.17 -7.28 6.69
C THR A 118 -24.20 -6.14 7.00
N GLU A 119 -23.51 -5.66 5.99
CA GLU A 119 -22.53 -4.59 6.07
C GLU A 119 -22.93 -3.40 5.20
N ASP A 120 -22.70 -2.18 5.69
CA ASP A 120 -22.61 -0.98 4.87
C ASP A 120 -21.22 -0.87 4.24
N PHE A 121 -20.96 0.17 3.43
CA PHE A 121 -19.68 0.35 2.75
C PHE A 121 -18.52 0.52 3.75
N TYR A 122 -18.75 1.25 4.85
CA TYR A 122 -17.72 1.54 5.85
C TYR A 122 -17.31 0.28 6.61
N THR A 123 -18.28 -0.51 7.06
CA THR A 123 -18.03 -1.79 7.76
C THR A 123 -17.42 -2.82 6.83
N ALA A 124 -17.87 -2.93 5.57
CA ALA A 124 -17.27 -3.82 4.58
C ALA A 124 -15.80 -3.47 4.28
N PHE A 125 -15.47 -2.18 4.22
CA PHE A 125 -14.08 -1.73 4.05
C PHE A 125 -13.24 -2.01 5.30
N ALA A 126 -13.74 -1.68 6.49
CA ALA A 126 -13.06 -1.88 7.77
C ALA A 126 -12.77 -3.36 8.06
N ASN A 127 -13.75 -4.24 7.82
CA ASN A 127 -13.62 -5.69 7.94
C ASN A 127 -12.84 -6.32 6.78
N SER A 128 -12.53 -5.54 5.76
CA SER A 128 -11.87 -6.03 4.55
C SER A 128 -12.66 -7.16 3.85
N CYS A 129 -13.99 -7.06 3.79
CA CYS A 129 -14.89 -8.06 3.23
C CYS A 129 -14.58 -8.32 1.74
N ASN A 130 -14.10 -9.53 1.42
CA ASN A 130 -13.80 -9.89 0.03
C ASN A 130 -15.07 -10.01 -0.81
N CYS A 131 -16.12 -10.60 -0.23
CA CYS A 131 -17.39 -10.81 -0.93
C CYS A 131 -18.03 -9.48 -1.37
N ALA A 132 -18.09 -8.51 -0.45
CA ALA A 132 -18.63 -7.17 -0.76
C ALA A 132 -17.80 -6.47 -1.84
N PHE A 133 -16.46 -6.52 -1.76
CA PHE A 133 -15.60 -5.87 -2.75
C PHE A 133 -15.55 -6.59 -4.09
N ALA A 134 -15.73 -7.92 -4.14
CA ALA A 134 -15.94 -8.67 -5.37
C ALA A 134 -17.25 -8.25 -6.07
N GLU A 135 -18.34 -8.08 -5.30
CA GLU A 135 -19.61 -7.56 -5.80
C GLU A 135 -19.45 -6.14 -6.36
N ILE A 136 -18.85 -5.24 -5.59
CA ILE A 136 -18.55 -3.86 -6.02
C ILE A 136 -17.74 -3.87 -7.32
N GLY A 137 -16.72 -4.72 -7.43
CA GLY A 137 -15.92 -4.84 -8.65
C GLY A 137 -16.74 -5.23 -9.87
N THR A 138 -17.66 -6.19 -9.73
CA THR A 138 -18.55 -6.60 -10.83
C THR A 138 -19.52 -5.50 -11.24
N GLU A 139 -19.99 -4.69 -10.30
CA GLU A 139 -20.85 -3.55 -10.55
C GLU A 139 -20.12 -2.42 -11.30
N LEU A 140 -18.85 -2.17 -10.97
CA LEU A 140 -18.00 -1.14 -11.59
C LEU A 140 -17.54 -1.55 -12.99
N GLY A 141 -17.16 -2.82 -13.15
CA GLY A 141 -16.61 -3.36 -14.38
C GLY A 141 -15.13 -3.00 -14.64
N GLY A 142 -14.51 -3.78 -15.53
CA GLY A 142 -13.06 -3.67 -15.77
C GLY A 142 -12.61 -2.34 -16.38
N ALA A 143 -13.45 -1.69 -17.22
CA ALA A 143 -13.10 -0.40 -17.83
C ALA A 143 -13.05 0.75 -16.83
N SER A 144 -13.97 0.78 -15.84
CA SER A 144 -13.98 1.81 -14.80
C SER A 144 -12.78 1.64 -13.88
N LEU A 145 -12.53 0.41 -13.40
CA LEU A 145 -11.38 0.08 -12.57
C LEU A 145 -10.05 0.39 -13.27
N LEU A 146 -9.93 0.13 -14.59
CA LEU A 146 -8.75 0.51 -15.37
C LEU A 146 -8.52 2.02 -15.33
N LYS A 147 -9.56 2.81 -15.62
CA LYS A 147 -9.45 4.27 -15.64
C LYS A 147 -9.00 4.81 -14.29
N THR A 148 -9.63 4.38 -13.20
CA THR A 148 -9.27 4.83 -11.85
C THR A 148 -7.85 4.37 -11.48
N SER A 149 -7.44 3.16 -11.85
CA SER A 149 -6.06 2.68 -11.63
C SER A 149 -5.03 3.50 -12.41
N GLU A 150 -5.31 3.88 -13.66
CA GLU A 150 -4.44 4.74 -14.45
C GLU A 150 -4.35 6.17 -13.90
N ASP A 151 -5.43 6.72 -13.36
CA ASP A 151 -5.41 8.01 -12.65
C ASP A 151 -4.48 7.96 -11.43
N LEU A 152 -4.37 6.79 -10.79
CA LEU A 152 -3.47 6.50 -9.68
C LEU A 152 -2.08 5.98 -10.14
N LEU A 153 -1.72 6.15 -11.41
CA LEU A 153 -0.42 5.86 -12.03
C LEU A 153 -0.11 4.36 -12.26
N PHE A 154 -1.06 3.45 -12.16
CA PHE A 154 -0.86 2.11 -12.70
C PHE A 154 -0.63 2.20 -14.21
N ASN A 155 0.18 1.33 -14.78
CA ASN A 155 0.58 1.34 -16.18
C ASN A 155 1.30 2.61 -16.66
N GLN A 156 1.61 3.55 -15.75
CA GLN A 156 2.22 4.84 -16.06
C GLN A 156 3.61 5.01 -15.42
N LYS A 157 4.28 6.09 -15.78
CA LYS A 157 5.57 6.46 -15.16
C LYS A 157 5.33 7.04 -13.77
N LEU A 158 6.13 6.58 -12.80
CA LEU A 158 6.23 7.19 -11.48
C LEU A 158 7.30 8.29 -11.48
N PRO A 159 7.21 9.29 -10.60
CA PRO A 159 8.19 10.36 -10.48
C PRO A 159 9.48 9.91 -9.75
N LEU A 160 10.06 8.79 -10.18
CA LEU A 160 11.24 8.14 -9.61
C LEU A 160 12.26 7.85 -10.70
N THR A 161 13.52 7.72 -10.33
CA THR A 161 14.61 7.42 -11.28
C THR A 161 14.85 5.93 -11.47
N SER A 162 14.65 5.12 -10.43
CA SER A 162 14.86 3.67 -10.47
C SER A 162 13.68 2.95 -9.82
N TYR A 163 12.81 2.40 -10.66
CA TYR A 163 11.61 1.71 -10.22
C TYR A 163 11.10 0.76 -11.32
N ARG A 164 10.28 -0.20 -10.91
CA ARG A 164 9.50 -1.00 -11.84
C ARG A 164 8.06 -0.48 -11.89
N LYS A 165 7.53 -0.33 -13.10
CA LYS A 165 6.18 0.18 -13.32
C LYS A 165 5.17 -0.85 -12.82
N SER A 166 4.21 -0.41 -12.01
CA SER A 166 3.09 -1.25 -11.57
C SER A 166 2.14 -1.56 -12.72
N SER A 167 1.59 -2.76 -12.74
CA SER A 167 0.72 -3.24 -13.81
C SER A 167 -0.70 -3.45 -13.35
N PHE A 168 -1.64 -3.05 -14.19
CA PHE A 168 -3.06 -3.33 -14.08
C PHE A 168 -3.58 -3.85 -15.41
N THR A 169 -4.29 -4.97 -15.42
CA THR A 169 -4.57 -5.73 -16.65
C THR A 169 -6.04 -5.78 -17.05
N LEU A 170 -6.98 -5.34 -16.20
CA LEU A 170 -8.39 -5.30 -16.59
C LEU A 170 -8.63 -4.31 -17.72
N ASN A 171 -9.66 -4.60 -18.49
CA ASN A 171 -10.20 -3.73 -19.54
C ASN A 171 -11.71 -3.97 -19.70
N GLY A 172 -12.36 -3.31 -20.67
CA GLY A 172 -13.80 -3.41 -20.87
C GLY A 172 -14.31 -4.78 -21.32
N SER A 173 -13.43 -5.69 -21.75
CA SER A 173 -13.78 -7.06 -22.15
C SER A 173 -13.38 -8.13 -21.11
N SER A 174 -12.88 -7.73 -19.95
CA SER A 174 -12.50 -8.66 -18.89
C SER A 174 -13.73 -9.40 -18.32
N GLY A 175 -13.62 -10.73 -18.15
CA GLY A 175 -14.67 -11.55 -17.57
C GLY A 175 -14.89 -11.30 -16.07
N ILE A 176 -16.08 -11.64 -15.58
CA ILE A 176 -16.49 -11.46 -14.18
C ILE A 176 -15.50 -12.07 -13.18
N PRO A 177 -15.00 -13.32 -13.38
CA PRO A 177 -14.05 -13.92 -12.44
C PRO A 177 -12.79 -13.09 -12.21
N LEU A 178 -12.20 -12.56 -13.29
CA LEU A 178 -11.00 -11.73 -13.20
C LEU A 178 -11.28 -10.36 -12.57
N ILE A 179 -12.46 -9.79 -12.85
CA ILE A 179 -12.90 -8.53 -12.23
C ILE A 179 -13.05 -8.70 -10.71
N MET A 180 -13.70 -9.77 -10.26
CA MET A 180 -13.89 -10.10 -8.84
C MET A 180 -12.53 -10.22 -8.12
N GLN A 181 -11.59 -10.99 -8.68
CA GLN A 181 -10.25 -11.15 -8.14
C GLN A 181 -9.50 -9.82 -8.07
N THR A 182 -9.52 -9.05 -9.15
CA THR A 182 -8.77 -7.79 -9.23
C THR A 182 -9.32 -6.74 -8.28
N ALA A 183 -10.64 -6.67 -8.11
CA ALA A 183 -11.28 -5.70 -7.20
C ALA A 183 -10.88 -5.89 -5.73
N ILE A 184 -10.45 -7.09 -5.34
CA ILE A 184 -9.91 -7.39 -4.01
C ILE A 184 -8.37 -7.39 -3.97
N GLY A 185 -7.71 -7.02 -5.10
CA GLY A 185 -6.26 -6.90 -5.22
C GLY A 185 -5.52 -8.21 -5.48
N GLN A 186 -6.24 -9.20 -5.98
CA GLN A 186 -5.68 -10.47 -6.48
C GLN A 186 -5.60 -10.45 -8.02
N GLY A 187 -5.40 -11.60 -8.64
CA GLY A 187 -5.26 -11.72 -10.10
C GLY A 187 -3.91 -11.22 -10.60
N ASN A 188 -3.92 -10.51 -11.73
CA ASN A 188 -2.69 -10.13 -12.45
C ASN A 188 -2.19 -8.70 -12.13
N THR A 189 -2.77 -8.04 -11.13
CA THR A 189 -2.35 -6.69 -10.71
C THR A 189 -1.09 -6.79 -9.86
N LEU A 190 -0.05 -6.05 -10.23
CA LEU A 190 1.22 -6.01 -9.52
C LEU A 190 1.60 -4.57 -9.18
N VAL A 191 2.10 -4.37 -7.96
CA VAL A 191 2.46 -3.05 -7.45
C VAL A 191 3.74 -3.12 -6.62
N SER A 192 4.52 -2.03 -6.60
CA SER A 192 5.63 -1.90 -5.67
C SER A 192 5.20 -1.23 -4.36
N PRO A 193 5.89 -1.49 -3.23
CA PRO A 193 5.65 -0.79 -1.97
C PRO A 193 5.74 0.74 -2.10
N MET A 194 6.71 1.23 -2.86
CA MET A 194 6.84 2.66 -3.14
C MET A 194 5.60 3.22 -3.85
N HIS A 195 5.03 2.52 -4.82
CA HIS A 195 3.83 3.01 -5.49
C HIS A 195 2.62 3.07 -4.55
N MET A 196 2.44 2.08 -3.67
CA MET A 196 1.40 2.12 -2.65
C MET A 196 1.63 3.25 -1.65
N ALA A 197 2.90 3.53 -1.27
CA ALA A 197 3.24 4.69 -0.45
C ALA A 197 2.88 6.02 -1.14
N LEU A 198 3.12 6.15 -2.45
CA LEU A 198 2.77 7.34 -3.22
C LEU A 198 1.25 7.56 -3.31
N ILE A 199 0.46 6.50 -3.51
CA ILE A 199 -1.01 6.59 -3.49
C ILE A 199 -1.49 7.01 -2.10
N THR A 200 -0.95 6.38 -1.05
CA THR A 200 -1.30 6.71 0.34
C THR A 200 -0.89 8.15 0.69
N SER A 201 0.28 8.61 0.21
CA SER A 201 0.74 10.00 0.37
C SER A 201 -0.21 11.00 -0.29
N ALA A 202 -0.74 10.70 -1.47
CA ALA A 202 -1.74 11.55 -2.10
C ALA A 202 -3.05 11.60 -1.30
N ILE A 203 -3.49 10.48 -0.70
CA ILE A 203 -4.65 10.46 0.19
C ILE A 203 -4.41 11.36 1.40
N ALA A 204 -3.25 11.22 2.05
CA ALA A 204 -2.85 12.00 3.22
C ALA A 204 -2.64 13.50 2.91
N ASN A 205 -2.42 13.87 1.64
CA ASN A 205 -2.13 15.24 1.20
C ASN A 205 -3.21 15.77 0.25
N ASP A 206 -4.47 15.74 0.66
CA ASP A 206 -5.61 16.32 -0.07
C ASP A 206 -5.71 15.93 -1.55
N GLY A 207 -5.27 14.73 -1.88
CA GLY A 207 -5.26 14.19 -3.24
C GLY A 207 -4.07 14.62 -4.11
N VAL A 208 -3.13 15.37 -3.57
CA VAL A 208 -1.93 15.84 -4.28
C VAL A 208 -0.73 14.95 -3.99
N LEU A 209 -0.20 14.30 -5.02
CA LEU A 209 1.08 13.62 -4.94
C LEU A 209 2.21 14.64 -5.07
N MET A 210 3.06 14.73 -4.06
CA MET A 210 4.33 15.45 -4.13
C MET A 210 5.36 14.64 -4.90
N LYS A 211 6.31 15.32 -5.55
CA LYS A 211 7.43 14.65 -6.21
C LYS A 211 8.36 14.05 -5.14
N PRO A 212 8.50 12.72 -5.05
CA PRO A 212 9.34 12.11 -4.03
C PRO A 212 10.82 12.40 -4.28
N TYR A 213 11.57 12.61 -3.20
CA TYR A 213 13.00 12.84 -3.28
C TYR A 213 13.74 12.27 -2.05
N LEU A 214 14.99 11.88 -2.29
CA LEU A 214 15.88 11.27 -1.30
C LEU A 214 16.99 12.24 -0.85
N ILE A 215 17.47 13.08 -1.78
CA ILE A 215 18.54 14.05 -1.53
C ILE A 215 17.89 15.37 -1.13
N ASP A 216 18.06 15.75 0.13
CA ASP A 216 17.53 17.00 0.67
C ASP A 216 18.43 18.18 0.30
N LYS A 217 19.73 18.04 0.52
CA LYS A 217 20.74 19.06 0.17
C LYS A 217 22.08 18.44 -0.23
N VAL A 218 22.86 19.19 -0.98
CA VAL A 218 24.24 18.87 -1.31
C VAL A 218 25.14 19.97 -0.73
N THR A 219 26.19 19.57 0.00
CA THR A 219 27.19 20.48 0.57
C THR A 219 28.56 20.23 -0.05
N ASN A 220 29.40 21.28 -0.12
CA ASN A 220 30.81 21.13 -0.49
C ASN A 220 31.64 20.60 0.69
N ALA A 221 32.93 20.38 0.46
CA ALA A 221 33.86 19.91 1.50
C ALA A 221 34.05 20.92 2.67
N GLY A 222 33.75 22.19 2.43
CA GLY A 222 33.80 23.26 3.46
C GLY A 222 32.51 23.34 4.29
N GLY A 223 31.47 22.57 3.96
CA GLY A 223 30.18 22.57 4.65
C GLY A 223 29.16 23.55 4.07
N ASP A 224 29.51 24.34 3.06
CA ASP A 224 28.57 25.28 2.43
C ASP A 224 27.54 24.52 1.57
N THR A 225 26.31 24.97 1.61
CA THR A 225 25.22 24.39 0.79
C THR A 225 25.42 24.76 -0.69
N VAL A 226 25.56 23.74 -1.53
CA VAL A 226 25.65 23.88 -2.99
C VAL A 226 24.27 23.88 -3.64
N SER A 227 23.38 23.02 -3.17
CA SER A 227 22.00 22.95 -3.63
C SER A 227 21.07 22.38 -2.56
N THR A 228 19.80 22.78 -2.59
CA THR A 228 18.71 22.24 -1.76
C THR A 228 17.60 21.77 -2.67
N THR A 229 16.96 20.65 -2.35
CA THR A 229 15.77 20.19 -3.05
C THR A 229 14.55 20.87 -2.46
N GLU A 230 13.83 21.64 -3.26
CA GLU A 230 12.57 22.25 -2.84
C GLU A 230 11.40 21.27 -3.09
N PRO A 231 10.47 21.13 -2.14
CA PRO A 231 9.24 20.35 -2.35
C PRO A 231 8.48 20.82 -3.58
N ALA A 232 8.00 19.89 -4.39
CA ALA A 232 7.26 20.21 -5.61
C ALA A 232 6.06 19.28 -5.80
N ASN A 233 4.94 19.85 -6.20
CA ASN A 233 3.79 19.05 -6.61
C ASN A 233 4.13 18.28 -7.88
N TYR A 234 3.78 16.98 -7.88
CA TYR A 234 3.90 16.18 -9.10
C TYR A 234 2.57 16.14 -9.86
N LYS A 235 1.51 15.67 -9.20
CA LYS A 235 0.20 15.52 -9.86
C LYS A 235 -0.91 15.42 -8.80
N ARG A 236 -2.07 15.98 -9.10
CA ARG A 236 -3.28 15.66 -8.34
C ARG A 236 -3.83 14.32 -8.83
N LEU A 237 -3.88 13.31 -7.95
CA LEU A 237 -4.38 11.97 -8.27
C LEU A 237 -5.89 11.85 -8.00
N MET A 238 -6.40 12.63 -7.05
CA MET A 238 -7.81 12.67 -6.67
C MET A 238 -8.19 14.04 -6.11
N THR A 239 -9.47 14.32 -5.99
CA THR A 239 -9.94 15.56 -5.36
C THR A 239 -9.76 15.49 -3.84
N SER A 240 -9.75 16.66 -3.16
CA SER A 240 -9.66 16.71 -1.69
C SER A 240 -10.83 15.97 -1.02
N ASN A 241 -12.04 16.04 -1.60
CA ASN A 241 -13.20 15.29 -1.10
C ASN A 241 -13.00 13.76 -1.23
N GLU A 242 -12.46 13.28 -2.35
CA GLU A 242 -12.14 11.85 -2.54
C GLU A 242 -11.08 11.40 -1.52
N ALA A 243 -10.03 12.20 -1.31
CA ALA A 243 -8.99 11.93 -0.34
C ALA A 243 -9.54 11.86 1.10
N ALA A 244 -10.35 12.84 1.50
CA ALA A 244 -10.99 12.86 2.83
C ALA A 244 -11.92 11.65 3.06
N LEU A 245 -12.68 11.25 2.05
CA LEU A 245 -13.55 10.06 2.14
C LEU A 245 -12.76 8.76 2.26
N LEU A 246 -11.67 8.61 1.49
CA LEU A 246 -10.76 7.46 1.63
C LEU A 246 -10.07 7.46 2.98
N GLY A 247 -9.61 8.62 3.46
CA GLY A 247 -9.03 8.77 4.80
C GLY A 247 -9.98 8.29 5.89
N LYS A 248 -11.24 8.67 5.81
CA LYS A 248 -12.28 8.23 6.75
C LYS A 248 -12.53 6.71 6.71
N LEU A 249 -12.51 6.10 5.51
CA LEU A 249 -12.59 4.64 5.39
C LEU A 249 -11.36 3.97 6.04
N MET A 250 -10.16 4.50 5.78
CA MET A 250 -8.90 3.97 6.32
C MET A 250 -8.80 4.17 7.84
N GLU A 251 -9.32 5.25 8.38
CA GLU A 251 -9.46 5.46 9.83
C GLU A 251 -10.36 4.40 10.47
N GLY A 252 -11.50 4.07 9.84
CA GLY A 252 -12.40 3.01 10.27
C GLY A 252 -11.73 1.63 10.39
N VAL A 253 -10.73 1.33 9.55
CA VAL A 253 -9.93 0.08 9.64
C VAL A 253 -9.13 0.02 10.94
N VAL A 254 -8.62 1.15 11.41
CA VAL A 254 -7.86 1.26 12.66
C VAL A 254 -8.80 1.28 13.86
N GLN A 255 -9.91 1.99 13.78
CA GLN A 255 -10.85 2.13 14.89
C GLN A 255 -11.60 0.82 15.20
N ASN A 256 -12.09 0.13 14.16
CA ASN A 256 -13.04 -0.97 14.32
C ASN A 256 -12.74 -2.19 13.44
N GLY A 257 -11.67 -2.16 12.65
CA GLY A 257 -11.39 -3.15 11.61
C GLY A 257 -10.14 -3.99 11.87
N THR A 258 -9.42 -4.27 10.78
CA THR A 258 -8.30 -5.22 10.77
C THR A 258 -6.98 -4.66 11.31
N ALA A 259 -6.90 -3.36 11.65
CA ALA A 259 -5.69 -2.71 12.18
C ALA A 259 -5.90 -2.09 13.58
N THR A 260 -6.81 -2.64 14.40
CA THR A 260 -7.14 -2.12 15.73
C THR A 260 -5.96 -2.08 16.70
N ALA A 261 -4.88 -2.82 16.45
CA ALA A 261 -3.64 -2.73 17.21
C ALA A 261 -2.95 -1.34 17.14
N LEU A 262 -3.32 -0.50 16.17
CA LEU A 262 -2.85 0.88 16.04
C LEU A 262 -3.79 1.89 16.71
N ASN A 263 -4.94 1.45 17.23
CA ASN A 263 -5.89 2.33 17.89
C ASN A 263 -5.46 2.65 19.33
N GLY A 264 -5.79 3.86 19.81
CA GLY A 264 -5.56 4.28 21.19
C GLY A 264 -4.10 4.60 21.55
N ARG A 265 -3.24 4.79 20.57
CA ARG A 265 -1.85 5.27 20.76
C ARG A 265 -1.84 6.80 20.92
N GLY A 266 -0.72 7.39 21.28
CA GLY A 266 -0.59 8.84 21.46
C GLY A 266 -0.75 9.69 20.17
N TYR A 267 -1.09 9.06 19.06
CA TYR A 267 -1.31 9.63 17.73
C TYR A 267 -2.49 8.91 17.04
N THR A 268 -3.09 9.54 16.03
CA THR A 268 -4.15 8.95 15.22
C THR A 268 -3.58 8.30 13.96
N VAL A 269 -4.19 7.20 13.50
CA VAL A 269 -3.76 6.47 12.30
C VAL A 269 -4.94 6.17 11.39
N ALA A 270 -4.73 6.32 10.09
CA ALA A 270 -5.58 5.80 9.05
C ALA A 270 -4.79 4.81 8.19
N GLY A 271 -5.35 3.63 7.89
CA GLY A 271 -4.60 2.63 7.14
C GLY A 271 -5.46 1.52 6.56
N LYS A 272 -4.82 0.65 5.79
CA LYS A 272 -5.43 -0.55 5.23
C LYS A 272 -4.46 -1.72 5.29
N THR A 273 -4.88 -2.80 5.88
CA THR A 273 -4.17 -4.09 5.84
C THR A 273 -4.42 -4.81 4.54
N GLY A 274 -3.49 -5.65 4.14
CA GLY A 274 -3.64 -6.57 3.03
C GLY A 274 -3.03 -7.93 3.34
N SER A 275 -3.64 -8.98 2.81
CA SER A 275 -3.08 -10.32 2.72
C SER A 275 -3.18 -10.69 1.25
N ALA A 276 -2.05 -10.89 0.59
CA ALA A 276 -1.99 -11.15 -0.83
C ALA A 276 -1.48 -12.58 -1.06
N GLU A 277 -2.37 -13.49 -1.43
CA GLU A 277 -2.02 -14.87 -1.75
C GLU A 277 -1.12 -14.89 -2.99
N TYR A 278 -0.06 -15.68 -2.96
CA TYR A 278 0.91 -15.80 -4.05
C TYR A 278 1.17 -17.24 -4.48
N ASP A 279 0.66 -18.23 -3.76
CA ASP A 279 0.71 -19.62 -4.13
C ASP A 279 -0.62 -20.35 -3.90
N GLU A 280 -0.72 -21.57 -4.45
CA GLU A 280 -1.94 -22.41 -4.35
C GLU A 280 -2.15 -22.99 -2.93
N ASN A 281 -1.17 -22.88 -2.04
CA ASN A 281 -1.26 -23.36 -0.67
C ASN A 281 -1.85 -22.31 0.30
N GLY A 282 -2.21 -21.13 -0.21
CA GLY A 282 -2.76 -20.02 0.57
C GLY A 282 -1.71 -19.23 1.34
N SER A 283 -0.42 -19.40 1.00
CA SER A 283 0.63 -18.53 1.54
C SER A 283 0.42 -17.10 1.07
N SER A 284 0.56 -16.14 1.96
CA SER A 284 0.27 -14.75 1.63
C SER A 284 1.37 -13.78 2.06
N HIS A 285 1.55 -12.73 1.27
CA HIS A 285 2.32 -11.56 1.67
C HIS A 285 1.50 -10.70 2.61
N SER A 286 2.13 -10.24 3.68
CA SER A 286 1.52 -9.31 4.64
C SER A 286 1.74 -7.87 4.20
N TRP A 287 0.67 -7.09 4.06
CA TRP A 287 0.71 -5.69 3.67
C TRP A 287 0.09 -4.77 4.72
N PHE A 288 0.66 -3.58 4.85
CA PHE A 288 0.02 -2.44 5.47
C PHE A 288 0.39 -1.16 4.70
N ILE A 289 -0.60 -0.32 4.45
CA ILE A 289 -0.42 1.05 3.99
C ILE A 289 -1.20 1.96 4.91
N GLY A 290 -0.64 3.11 5.26
CA GLY A 290 -1.33 4.03 6.16
C GLY A 290 -0.51 5.28 6.43
N TYR A 291 -1.11 6.18 7.20
CA TYR A 291 -0.48 7.42 7.65
C TYR A 291 -0.94 7.77 9.06
N SER A 292 -0.11 8.52 9.75
CA SER A 292 -0.37 9.01 11.11
C SER A 292 -0.71 10.48 11.12
N ASN A 293 -1.31 10.91 12.26
CA ASN A 293 -1.81 12.25 12.50
C ASN A 293 -2.90 12.64 11.50
N VAL A 294 -4.05 11.92 11.58
CA VAL A 294 -5.13 11.94 10.56
C VAL A 294 -5.60 13.35 10.18
N ASP A 295 -5.62 14.28 11.14
CA ASP A 295 -6.07 15.67 10.91
C ASP A 295 -4.98 16.56 10.26
N ASP A 296 -3.70 16.22 10.44
CA ASP A 296 -2.55 16.92 9.87
C ASP A 296 -1.45 15.90 9.55
N PRO A 297 -1.59 15.12 8.46
CA PRO A 297 -0.74 13.97 8.17
C PRO A 297 0.72 14.35 7.95
N ASP A 298 1.63 13.69 8.66
CA ASP A 298 3.07 13.96 8.67
C ASP A 298 3.95 12.74 8.35
N LEU A 299 3.42 11.51 8.52
CA LEU A 299 4.12 10.27 8.20
C LEU A 299 3.24 9.28 7.48
N VAL A 300 3.64 8.90 6.27
CA VAL A 300 3.05 7.81 5.47
C VAL A 300 3.96 6.59 5.51
N VAL A 301 3.40 5.40 5.65
CA VAL A 301 4.12 4.14 5.57
C VAL A 301 3.49 3.17 4.57
N ALA A 302 4.31 2.41 3.87
CA ALA A 302 3.91 1.23 3.11
C ALA A 302 4.87 0.09 3.42
N ILE A 303 4.32 -1.03 3.85
CA ILE A 303 5.07 -2.17 4.36
C ILE A 303 4.61 -3.42 3.65
N ILE A 304 5.56 -4.24 3.22
CA ILE A 304 5.34 -5.61 2.76
C ILE A 304 6.27 -6.57 3.48
N VAL A 305 5.73 -7.71 3.91
CA VAL A 305 6.51 -8.86 4.39
C VAL A 305 6.16 -10.06 3.52
N GLU A 306 7.15 -10.56 2.78
CA GLU A 306 6.97 -11.73 1.92
C GLU A 306 6.69 -12.97 2.78
N GLY A 307 5.59 -13.68 2.47
CA GLY A 307 5.20 -14.87 3.26
C GLY A 307 4.84 -14.57 4.73
N GLY A 308 4.51 -13.30 5.04
CA GLY A 308 4.26 -12.85 6.41
C GLY A 308 2.85 -13.12 6.95
N GLY A 309 2.03 -13.85 6.21
CA GLY A 309 0.64 -14.12 6.63
C GLY A 309 -0.28 -12.92 6.43
N THR A 310 -1.13 -12.64 7.40
CA THR A 310 -2.06 -11.50 7.33
C THR A 310 -1.38 -10.17 7.60
N GLY A 311 -1.97 -9.08 7.09
CA GLY A 311 -1.47 -7.72 7.31
C GLY A 311 -1.40 -7.34 8.80
N SER A 312 -2.35 -7.84 9.60
CA SER A 312 -2.39 -7.61 11.04
C SER A 312 -1.29 -8.34 11.81
N GLU A 313 -0.79 -9.48 11.30
CA GLU A 313 0.20 -10.31 12.00
C GLU A 313 1.64 -9.81 11.82
N ALA A 314 2.01 -9.33 10.64
CA ALA A 314 3.41 -8.95 10.37
C ALA A 314 3.58 -7.46 10.00
N ALA A 315 2.76 -6.90 9.12
CA ALA A 315 2.98 -5.52 8.65
C ALA A 315 2.48 -4.47 9.63
N VAL A 316 1.35 -4.68 10.33
CA VAL A 316 0.82 -3.75 11.34
C VAL A 316 1.78 -3.55 12.53
N PRO A 317 2.40 -4.59 13.13
CA PRO A 317 3.41 -4.38 14.16
C PRO A 317 4.59 -3.51 13.72
N ILE A 318 5.09 -3.72 12.48
CA ILE A 318 6.16 -2.88 11.93
C ILE A 318 5.70 -1.42 11.77
N ALA A 319 4.45 -1.19 11.33
CA ALA A 319 3.90 0.15 11.25
C ALA A 319 3.82 0.82 12.62
N ALA A 320 3.43 0.06 13.66
CA ALA A 320 3.39 0.54 15.04
C ALA A 320 4.77 1.02 15.52
N ASP A 321 5.81 0.21 15.30
CA ASP A 321 7.18 0.56 15.66
C ASP A 321 7.63 1.86 14.97
N LEU A 322 7.29 2.03 13.68
CA LEU A 322 7.64 3.24 12.93
C LEU A 322 6.92 4.49 13.43
N PHE A 323 5.61 4.39 13.71
CA PHE A 323 4.85 5.51 14.25
C PHE A 323 5.34 5.85 15.68
N ASP A 324 5.59 4.84 16.51
CA ASP A 324 6.11 5.06 17.87
C ASP A 324 7.50 5.75 17.82
N ALA A 325 8.42 5.29 16.95
CA ALA A 325 9.72 5.92 16.78
C ALA A 325 9.64 7.36 16.23
N TYR A 326 8.63 7.65 15.42
CA TYR A 326 8.47 9.00 14.87
C TYR A 326 7.97 10.02 15.90
N TYR A 327 7.13 9.60 16.85
CA TYR A 327 6.49 10.50 17.81
C TYR A 327 7.12 10.49 19.20
N PHE A 328 7.86 9.45 19.60
CA PHE A 328 8.32 9.28 20.99
C PHE A 328 9.83 9.15 21.14
N ASP A 329 10.59 8.92 20.06
CA ASP A 329 12.06 8.89 20.03
C ASP A 329 12.63 10.23 19.51
#